data_88be241a0e0136753217f7fc71cac26d
#
_entry.id   88be241a0e0136753217f7fc71cac26d
#
_cell.length_a   1.000
_cell.length_b   1.000
_cell.length_c   1.000
_cell.angle_alpha   90.00
_cell.angle_beta   90.00
_cell.angle_gamma   90.00
#
_symmetry.space_group_name_H-M   'P 1'
#
loop_
_entity.id
_entity.type
_entity.pdbx_description
1 polymer ?
#
loop_
_entity_poly.entity_id
_entity_poly.type
_entity_poly.pdbx_seq_one_letter_code
_entity_poly.pdbx_strand_id
1 'polypeptide(L)'
;MMTAFNLKSDTSLADFRAAYDRFVNHMVGLDLALGSGLIGRRDPQSDLDTDNERVQQFFAIMEFESKQQSEQAFAWIKSAPKETDYLHRNAWGLACDMVFIAWEDIE
;
A
#
# COMPACT_ATOMS: atom_id res chain seq x y z
N MET A 1 3.85 -7.13 0.59
CA MET A 1 2.90 -6.59 1.59
C MET A 1 1.65 -6.13 0.90
N MET A 2 0.51 -6.49 1.44
CA MET A 2 -0.78 -6.04 0.94
C MET A 2 -1.42 -5.09 1.95
N THR A 3 -2.02 -4.02 1.47
CA THR A 3 -2.79 -3.10 2.31
C THR A 3 -4.22 -3.09 1.84
N ALA A 4 -5.16 -3.44 2.71
CA ALA A 4 -6.58 -3.25 2.47
C ALA A 4 -6.98 -1.89 3.03
N PHE A 5 -7.79 -1.13 2.29
CA PHE A 5 -8.12 0.24 2.68
C PHE A 5 -9.41 0.72 2.04
N ASN A 6 -9.90 1.85 2.55
CA ASN A 6 -10.93 2.65 1.93
C ASN A 6 -10.35 4.01 1.56
N LEU A 7 -11.02 4.72 0.67
CA LEU A 7 -10.66 6.09 0.32
C LEU A 7 -11.49 7.06 1.15
N LYS A 8 -10.87 8.16 1.57
CA LYS A 8 -11.59 9.26 2.21
C LYS A 8 -12.56 9.90 1.23
N SER A 9 -13.59 10.57 1.76
CA SER A 9 -14.55 11.29 0.96
C SER A 9 -13.88 12.24 -0.03
N ASP A 10 -14.43 12.35 -1.22
CA ASP A 10 -13.93 13.22 -2.29
C ASP A 10 -12.55 12.87 -2.83
N THR A 11 -12.08 11.66 -2.55
CA THR A 11 -10.81 11.14 -3.06
C THR A 11 -11.07 10.11 -4.14
N SER A 12 -10.47 10.28 -5.32
CA SER A 12 -10.56 9.30 -6.39
C SER A 12 -9.46 8.24 -6.27
N LEU A 13 -9.74 7.04 -6.79
CA LEU A 13 -8.73 5.99 -6.86
C LEU A 13 -7.54 6.42 -7.74
N ALA A 14 -7.79 7.21 -8.79
CA ALA A 14 -6.73 7.74 -9.65
C ALA A 14 -5.78 8.66 -8.87
N ASP A 15 -6.31 9.52 -8.01
CA ASP A 15 -5.48 10.41 -7.17
C ASP A 15 -4.65 9.60 -6.18
N PHE A 16 -5.26 8.60 -5.54
CA PHE A 16 -4.53 7.70 -4.65
C PHE A 16 -3.42 6.97 -5.41
N ARG A 17 -3.73 6.41 -6.58
CA ARG A 17 -2.76 5.68 -7.38
C ARG A 17 -1.56 6.54 -7.74
N ALA A 18 -1.79 7.78 -8.17
CA ALA A 18 -0.72 8.70 -8.51
C ALA A 18 0.19 9.00 -7.31
N ALA A 19 -0.39 9.26 -6.14
CA ALA A 19 0.38 9.51 -4.92
C ALA A 19 1.12 8.27 -4.45
N TYR A 20 0.48 7.11 -4.52
CA TYR A 20 1.08 5.83 -4.14
C TYR A 20 2.27 5.49 -5.04
N ASP A 21 2.11 5.66 -6.35
CA ASP A 21 3.20 5.40 -7.31
C ASP A 21 4.40 6.31 -7.04
N ARG A 22 4.17 7.57 -6.73
CA ARG A 22 5.27 8.49 -6.36
C ARG A 22 6.00 8.01 -5.11
N PHE A 23 5.27 7.57 -4.11
CA PHE A 23 5.86 7.05 -2.88
C PHE A 23 6.65 5.77 -3.15
N VAL A 24 6.07 4.81 -3.86
CA VAL A 24 6.75 3.54 -4.17
C VAL A 24 7.99 3.78 -5.02
N ASN A 25 7.90 4.63 -6.04
CA ASN A 25 9.05 4.94 -6.89
C ASN A 25 10.19 5.60 -6.08
N HIS A 26 9.85 6.43 -5.12
CA HIS A 26 10.83 7.01 -4.20
C HIS A 26 11.53 5.90 -3.39
N MET A 27 10.77 4.96 -2.85
CA MET A 27 11.33 3.84 -2.09
C MET A 27 12.21 2.93 -2.96
N VAL A 28 11.80 2.69 -4.21
CA VAL A 28 12.62 1.94 -5.18
C VAL A 28 13.95 2.66 -5.44
N GLY A 29 13.91 3.97 -5.60
CA GLY A 29 15.12 4.78 -5.78
C GLY A 29 16.09 4.72 -4.61
N LEU A 30 15.59 4.47 -3.40
CA LEU A 30 16.38 4.28 -2.18
C LEU A 30 16.81 2.81 -1.96
N ASP A 31 16.47 1.92 -2.88
CA ASP A 31 16.68 0.47 -2.74
C ASP A 31 15.95 -0.12 -1.52
N LEU A 32 14.78 0.42 -1.21
CA LEU A 32 13.96 -0.02 -0.08
C LEU A 32 12.67 -0.73 -0.51
N ALA A 33 12.42 -0.85 -1.80
CA ALA A 33 11.31 -1.60 -2.36
C ALA A 33 11.67 -2.10 -3.75
N LEU A 34 11.02 -3.17 -4.18
CA LEU A 34 11.17 -3.70 -5.54
C LEU A 34 10.24 -2.95 -6.50
N GLY A 35 9.03 -2.67 -6.07
CA GLY A 35 8.03 -1.97 -6.88
C GLY A 35 6.65 -2.05 -6.29
N SER A 36 5.68 -1.48 -7.00
CA SER A 36 4.27 -1.66 -6.67
C SER A 36 3.73 -2.86 -7.44
N GLY A 37 2.87 -3.63 -6.77
CA GLY A 37 2.06 -4.64 -7.44
C GLY A 37 0.71 -4.07 -7.85
N LEU A 38 -0.29 -4.92 -7.86
CA LEU A 38 -1.64 -4.56 -8.25
C LEU A 38 -2.29 -3.63 -7.23
N ILE A 39 -3.15 -2.75 -7.74
CA ILE A 39 -4.16 -2.06 -6.95
C ILE A 39 -5.50 -2.58 -7.43
N GLY A 40 -6.32 -3.09 -6.52
CA GLY A 40 -7.58 -3.71 -6.85
C GLY A 40 -8.75 -3.11 -6.13
N ARG A 41 -9.91 -3.31 -6.73
CA ARG A 41 -11.20 -3.00 -6.12
C ARG A 41 -11.90 -4.29 -5.79
N ARG A 42 -12.44 -4.39 -4.59
CA ARG A 42 -13.24 -5.52 -4.17
C ARG A 42 -14.54 -5.58 -4.99
N ASP A 43 -14.96 -6.80 -5.32
CA ASP A 43 -16.26 -7.05 -5.91
C ASP A 43 -17.11 -7.86 -4.91
N PRO A 44 -17.87 -7.19 -4.02
CA PRO A 44 -18.65 -7.88 -3.00
C PRO A 44 -19.89 -8.59 -3.57
N GLN A 45 -20.21 -8.36 -4.85
CA GLN A 45 -21.33 -9.05 -5.52
C GLN A 45 -20.91 -10.39 -6.11
N SER A 46 -19.61 -10.66 -6.17
CA SER A 46 -19.11 -11.93 -6.67
C SER A 46 -19.35 -13.05 -5.68
N ASP A 47 -19.77 -14.21 -6.17
CA ASP A 47 -19.86 -15.43 -5.34
C ASP A 47 -18.51 -15.88 -4.81
N LEU A 48 -17.43 -15.38 -5.39
CA LEU A 48 -16.07 -15.64 -4.92
C LEU A 48 -15.69 -14.81 -3.68
N ASP A 49 -16.46 -13.76 -3.39
CA ASP A 49 -16.24 -12.96 -2.18
C ASP A 49 -17.09 -13.55 -1.06
N THR A 50 -16.44 -14.22 -0.14
CA THR A 50 -17.08 -14.88 1.00
C THR A 50 -16.90 -14.11 2.30
N ASP A 51 -16.27 -12.94 2.24
CA ASP A 51 -15.99 -12.13 3.42
C ASP A 51 -17.14 -11.16 3.69
N ASN A 52 -17.80 -11.34 4.80
CA ASN A 52 -18.91 -10.47 5.24
C ASN A 52 -18.56 -9.61 6.46
N GLU A 53 -17.28 -9.58 6.84
CA GLU A 53 -16.84 -8.85 8.03
C GLU A 53 -16.05 -7.59 7.67
N ARG A 54 -15.20 -7.65 6.65
CA ARG A 54 -14.32 -6.54 6.31
C ARG A 54 -15.05 -5.49 5.49
N VAL A 55 -14.73 -4.23 5.79
CA VAL A 55 -15.35 -3.07 5.15
C VAL A 55 -14.48 -2.44 4.07
N GLN A 56 -13.23 -2.89 3.95
CA GLN A 56 -12.30 -2.33 2.97
C GLN A 56 -12.70 -2.72 1.56
N GLN A 57 -12.66 -1.74 0.65
CA GLN A 57 -13.08 -1.90 -0.73
C GLN A 57 -11.92 -1.97 -1.72
N PHE A 58 -10.70 -1.64 -1.27
CA PHE A 58 -9.53 -1.56 -2.12
C PHE A 58 -8.37 -2.31 -1.49
N PHE A 59 -7.43 -2.74 -2.34
CA PHE A 59 -6.13 -3.18 -1.86
C PHE A 59 -5.02 -2.63 -2.75
N ALA A 60 -3.84 -2.48 -2.16
CA ALA A 60 -2.62 -2.12 -2.86
C ALA A 60 -1.51 -3.06 -2.43
N ILE A 61 -0.59 -3.33 -3.33
CA ILE A 61 0.54 -4.22 -3.06
C ILE A 61 1.84 -3.43 -3.21
N MET A 62 2.74 -3.62 -2.26
CA MET A 62 4.12 -3.19 -2.36
C MET A 62 5.00 -4.42 -2.30
N GLU A 63 5.87 -4.56 -3.29
CA GLU A 63 6.75 -5.70 -3.42
C GLU A 63 8.14 -5.38 -2.88
N PHE A 64 8.70 -6.36 -2.18
CA PHE A 64 10.06 -6.30 -1.65
C PHE A 64 10.85 -7.49 -2.17
N GLU A 65 12.14 -7.27 -2.36
CA GLU A 65 13.06 -8.32 -2.82
C GLU A 65 13.27 -9.40 -1.76
N SER A 66 13.21 -9.01 -0.48
CA SER A 66 13.46 -9.89 0.65
C SER A 66 12.76 -9.38 1.90
N LYS A 67 12.66 -10.24 2.91
CA LYS A 67 12.21 -9.83 4.24
C LYS A 67 13.10 -8.73 4.81
N GLN A 68 14.41 -8.84 4.61
CA GLN A 68 15.36 -7.84 5.10
C GLN A 68 15.08 -6.46 4.48
N GLN A 69 14.81 -6.41 3.17
CA GLN A 69 14.47 -5.14 2.52
C GLN A 69 13.19 -4.54 3.10
N SER A 70 12.16 -5.36 3.33
CA SER A 70 10.90 -4.88 3.92
C SER A 70 11.11 -4.32 5.33
N GLU A 71 11.96 -4.95 6.13
CA GLU A 71 12.28 -4.47 7.47
C GLU A 71 13.07 -3.16 7.43
N GLN A 72 14.00 -3.03 6.50
CA GLN A 72 14.75 -1.79 6.28
C GLN A 72 13.82 -0.67 5.82
N ALA A 73 12.88 -0.96 4.93
CA ALA A 73 11.89 0.01 4.47
C ALA A 73 11.02 0.51 5.63
N PHE A 74 10.55 -0.39 6.47
CA PHE A 74 9.74 -0.03 7.64
C PHE A 74 10.52 0.86 8.60
N ALA A 75 11.77 0.49 8.90
CA ALA A 75 12.63 1.28 9.78
C ALA A 75 12.89 2.68 9.21
N TRP A 76 13.11 2.78 7.90
CA TRP A 76 13.30 4.05 7.22
C TRP A 76 12.06 4.95 7.33
N ILE A 77 10.87 4.40 7.01
CA ILE A 77 9.60 5.13 7.12
C ILE A 77 9.38 5.59 8.55
N LYS A 78 9.63 4.72 9.53
CA LYS A 78 9.46 5.03 10.95
C LYS A 78 10.38 6.14 11.42
N SER A 79 11.58 6.25 10.86
CA SER A 79 12.50 7.35 11.16
C SER A 79 12.07 8.69 10.58
N ALA A 80 11.06 8.67 9.70
CA ALA A 80 10.42 9.83 9.11
C ALA A 80 11.39 10.82 8.41
N PRO A 81 12.27 10.34 7.49
CA PRO A 81 13.03 11.28 6.69
C PRO A 81 12.10 12.21 5.92
N LYS A 82 12.44 13.48 5.83
CA LYS A 82 11.51 14.53 5.39
C LYS A 82 10.79 14.23 4.08
N GLU A 83 11.52 13.84 3.03
CA GLU A 83 10.93 13.58 1.73
C GLU A 83 10.09 12.30 1.74
N THR A 84 10.59 11.24 2.37
CA THR A 84 9.87 9.98 2.49
C THR A 84 8.57 10.18 3.27
N ASP A 85 8.62 10.88 4.38
CA ASP A 85 7.45 11.15 5.21
C ASP A 85 6.40 11.95 4.43
N TYR A 86 6.82 12.95 3.68
CA TYR A 86 5.94 13.75 2.84
C TYR A 86 5.20 12.89 1.81
N LEU A 87 5.92 12.04 1.08
CA LEU A 87 5.33 11.18 0.05
C LEU A 87 4.44 10.09 0.66
N HIS A 88 4.86 9.54 1.79
CA HIS A 88 4.08 8.54 2.53
C HIS A 88 2.74 9.12 2.99
N ARG A 89 2.75 10.30 3.57
CA ARG A 89 1.53 10.98 4.04
C ARG A 89 0.63 11.40 2.89
N ASN A 90 1.20 11.83 1.76
CA ASN A 90 0.41 12.19 0.58
C ASN A 90 -0.38 11.01 0.02
N ALA A 91 0.17 9.81 0.08
CA ALA A 91 -0.53 8.61 -0.37
C ALA A 91 -1.53 8.15 0.69
N TRP A 92 -1.05 7.79 1.88
CA TRP A 92 -1.89 7.18 2.90
C TRP A 92 -2.82 8.18 3.60
N GLY A 93 -2.54 9.47 3.48
CA GLY A 93 -3.46 10.52 3.93
C GLY A 93 -4.75 10.58 3.12
N LEU A 94 -4.80 9.98 1.93
CA LEU A 94 -6.01 9.87 1.11
C LEU A 94 -6.86 8.66 1.46
N ALA A 95 -6.35 7.76 2.29
CA ALA A 95 -6.98 6.49 2.64
C ALA A 95 -7.41 6.48 4.10
N CYS A 96 -8.29 5.55 4.43
CA CYS A 96 -8.75 5.28 5.78
C CYS A 96 -9.00 3.78 5.96
N ASP A 97 -9.25 3.37 7.19
CA ASP A 97 -9.53 1.96 7.55
C ASP A 97 -8.45 1.00 7.08
N MET A 98 -7.20 1.44 7.10
CA MET A 98 -6.07 0.68 6.56
C MET A 98 -5.73 -0.52 7.42
N VAL A 99 -5.53 -1.68 6.74
CA VAL A 99 -5.01 -2.90 7.36
C VAL A 99 -3.82 -3.35 6.52
N PHE A 100 -2.66 -3.43 7.15
CA PHE A 100 -1.43 -3.85 6.50
C PHE A 100 -1.18 -5.32 6.82
N ILE A 101 -0.96 -6.13 5.79
CA ILE A 101 -0.72 -7.57 5.93
C ILE A 101 0.56 -7.92 5.19
N ALA A 102 1.47 -8.54 5.91
CA ALA A 102 2.72 -9.03 5.31
C ALA A 102 2.50 -10.43 4.76
N TRP A 103 2.86 -10.62 3.50
CA TRP A 103 2.82 -11.91 2.81
C TRP A 103 4.22 -12.23 2.31
N GLU A 104 4.49 -13.49 2.21
CA GLU A 104 5.77 -14.01 1.74
C GLU A 104 5.48 -15.07 0.68
N ASP A 105 6.17 -14.98 -0.46
CA ASP A 105 6.06 -16.00 -1.49
C ASP A 105 6.69 -17.30 -0.99
N ILE A 106 6.05 -18.39 -1.24
CA ILE A 106 6.59 -19.72 -0.95
C ILE A 106 6.85 -20.44 -2.27
N GLU A 107 7.91 -21.21 -2.28
CA GLU A 107 8.31 -21.97 -3.47
C GLU A 107 8.04 -23.46 -3.30
#